data_634c3a363197ccef74af8a38587c6848
#
_entry.id   634c3a363197ccef74af8a38587c6848
#
_cell.length_a   1.000
_cell.length_b   1.000
_cell.length_c   1.000
_cell.angle_alpha   90.00
_cell.angle_beta   90.00
_cell.angle_gamma   90.00
#
_symmetry.space_group_name_H-M   'P 1'
#
loop_
_entity.id
_entity.type
_entity.pdbx_description
1 polymer ?
#
loop_
_entity_poly.entity_id
_entity_poly.type
_entity_poly.pdbx_seq_one_letter_code
_entity_poly.pdbx_strand_id
1 'polypeptide(L)'
;WIAVNRLLDAGDDTAVASQYPQFTRYSAENRPRLAITWYPIHDWKLEDVWYACGTSASDLAMRQTMYQTAVELEDAGGDAGDIDRIKRKALDGWPAHPAYVYGNERLSCALCILANDNDLRNGARHQPELAAHYIHLEEVGRSLAEIVEGVL
;
A
#
# COMPACT_ATOMS: atom_id res chain seq x y z
N TRP A 1 12.20 -25.89 4.54
CA TRP A 1 12.20 -25.70 6.00
C TRP A 1 13.24 -26.56 6.71
N ILE A 2 13.26 -27.87 6.49
CA ILE A 2 14.23 -28.77 7.14
C ILE A 2 15.68 -28.44 6.75
N ALA A 3 15.95 -28.11 5.49
CA ALA A 3 17.28 -27.75 5.02
C ALA A 3 17.76 -26.41 5.61
N VAL A 4 16.86 -25.41 5.65
CA VAL A 4 17.17 -24.11 6.27
C VAL A 4 17.46 -24.26 7.76
N ASN A 5 16.67 -25.02 8.49
CA ASN A 5 16.89 -25.25 9.91
C ASN A 5 18.26 -25.94 10.17
N ARG A 6 18.66 -26.93 9.36
CA ARG A 6 19.97 -27.58 9.51
C ARG A 6 21.12 -26.59 9.33
N LEU A 7 21.03 -25.66 8.39
CA LEU A 7 22.07 -24.65 8.18
C LEU A 7 22.08 -23.64 9.32
N LEU A 8 20.91 -23.23 9.82
CA LEU A 8 20.81 -22.34 10.98
C LEU A 8 21.34 -22.97 12.26
N ASP A 9 21.05 -24.25 12.48
CA ASP A 9 21.57 -25.03 13.64
C ASP A 9 23.09 -25.18 13.57
N ALA A 10 23.66 -25.25 12.37
CA ALA A 10 25.11 -25.26 12.14
C ALA A 10 25.76 -23.89 12.29
N GLY A 11 24.99 -22.82 12.44
CA GLY A 11 25.49 -21.44 12.52
C GLY A 11 26.01 -20.89 11.19
N ASP A 12 25.66 -21.51 10.07
CA ASP A 12 26.12 -21.12 8.74
C ASP A 12 25.16 -20.11 8.06
N ASP A 13 25.19 -18.88 8.56
CA ASP A 13 24.35 -17.80 8.06
C ASP A 13 24.69 -17.40 6.62
N THR A 14 25.96 -17.58 6.21
CA THR A 14 26.39 -17.26 4.84
C THR A 14 25.81 -18.26 3.84
N ALA A 15 25.78 -19.55 4.19
CA ALA A 15 25.14 -20.57 3.37
C ALA A 15 23.63 -20.37 3.27
N VAL A 16 22.96 -19.95 4.35
CA VAL A 16 21.53 -19.62 4.33
C VAL A 16 21.28 -18.44 3.41
N ALA A 17 22.04 -17.35 3.52
CA ALA A 17 21.85 -16.16 2.69
C ALA A 17 22.12 -16.42 1.21
N SER A 18 23.10 -17.29 0.87
CA SER A 18 23.44 -17.61 -0.51
C SER A 18 22.49 -18.61 -1.18
N GLN A 19 22.03 -19.63 -0.43
CA GLN A 19 21.15 -20.68 -0.97
C GLN A 19 19.66 -20.34 -0.87
N TYR A 20 19.30 -19.48 0.09
CA TYR A 20 17.92 -19.12 0.39
C TYR A 20 17.79 -17.60 0.61
N PRO A 21 17.98 -16.77 -0.44
CA PRO A 21 17.96 -15.31 -0.31
C PRO A 21 16.62 -14.74 0.19
N GLN A 22 15.54 -15.55 0.10
CA GLN A 22 14.24 -15.24 0.66
C GLN A 22 14.17 -15.30 2.19
N PHE A 23 15.26 -15.71 2.88
CA PHE A 23 15.33 -15.72 4.33
C PHE A 23 16.38 -14.73 4.83
N THR A 24 16.01 -13.92 5.80
CA THR A 24 16.93 -13.04 6.52
C THR A 24 16.94 -13.38 7.99
N ARG A 25 18.13 -13.56 8.56
CA ARG A 25 18.31 -13.77 10.00
C ARG A 25 18.59 -12.44 10.69
N TYR A 26 17.86 -12.17 11.74
CA TYR A 26 18.14 -11.08 12.67
C TYR A 26 18.60 -11.68 13.99
N SER A 27 19.86 -11.52 14.33
CA SER A 27 20.37 -11.79 15.68
C SER A 27 20.79 -10.46 16.31
N ALA A 28 20.23 -10.11 17.46
CA ALA A 28 20.79 -9.05 18.29
C ALA A 28 21.84 -9.69 19.19
N GLU A 29 23.08 -9.21 19.15
CA GLU A 29 24.10 -9.54 20.14
C GLU A 29 23.47 -9.35 21.53
N ASN A 30 23.54 -10.34 22.40
CA ASN A 30 22.99 -10.36 23.76
C ASN A 30 21.48 -10.66 23.91
N ARG A 31 20.77 -11.16 22.90
CA ARG A 31 19.40 -11.65 23.09
C ARG A 31 19.27 -13.10 22.60
N PRO A 32 18.73 -14.03 23.42
CA PRO A 32 18.54 -15.44 23.05
C PRO A 32 17.32 -15.61 22.11
N ARG A 33 17.06 -14.66 21.21
CA ARG A 33 15.93 -14.69 20.28
C ARG A 33 16.47 -14.64 18.85
N LEU A 34 16.06 -15.63 18.06
CA LEU A 34 16.27 -15.67 16.61
C LEU A 34 14.97 -15.22 15.94
N ALA A 35 15.04 -14.19 15.09
CA ALA A 35 13.97 -13.84 14.18
C ALA A 35 14.37 -14.22 12.75
N ILE A 36 13.50 -14.89 12.02
CA ILE A 36 13.68 -15.26 10.63
C ILE A 36 12.56 -14.59 9.83
N THR A 37 12.93 -13.81 8.81
CA THR A 37 11.98 -13.27 7.85
C THR A 37 12.01 -14.12 6.59
N TRP A 38 10.84 -14.56 6.15
CA TRP A 38 10.68 -15.32 4.92
C TRP A 38 9.97 -14.45 3.87
N TYR A 39 10.56 -14.37 2.69
CA TYR A 39 10.02 -13.67 1.53
C TYR A 39 9.62 -14.71 0.47
N PRO A 40 8.41 -15.28 0.52
CA PRO A 40 8.02 -16.40 -0.33
C PRO A 40 7.96 -16.06 -1.82
N ILE A 41 7.79 -14.78 -2.16
CA ILE A 41 7.68 -14.28 -3.52
C ILE A 41 8.86 -13.37 -3.90
N HIS A 42 10.03 -13.57 -3.28
CA HIS A 42 11.22 -12.72 -3.47
C HIS A 42 11.61 -12.57 -4.95
N ASP A 43 11.50 -13.63 -5.73
CA ASP A 43 11.91 -13.68 -7.13
C ASP A 43 10.79 -13.34 -8.12
N TRP A 44 9.59 -13.04 -7.61
CA TRP A 44 8.47 -12.70 -8.47
C TRP A 44 8.61 -11.29 -9.03
N LYS A 45 8.26 -11.13 -10.30
CA LYS A 45 8.03 -9.85 -10.92
C LYS A 45 6.62 -9.37 -10.61
N LEU A 46 6.36 -8.09 -10.82
CA LEU A 46 5.03 -7.51 -10.60
C LEU A 46 3.94 -8.22 -11.45
N GLU A 47 4.29 -8.63 -12.67
CA GLU A 47 3.42 -9.39 -13.56
C GLU A 47 3.02 -10.74 -12.97
N ASP A 48 3.95 -11.43 -12.29
CA ASP A 48 3.67 -12.71 -11.64
C ASP A 48 2.69 -12.54 -10.49
N VAL A 49 2.80 -11.42 -9.75
CA VAL A 49 1.86 -11.07 -8.67
C VAL A 49 0.45 -10.83 -9.23
N TRP A 50 0.32 -10.03 -10.30
CA TRP A 50 -0.98 -9.79 -10.92
C TRP A 50 -1.58 -11.08 -11.50
N TYR A 51 -0.76 -11.91 -12.13
CA TYR A 51 -1.21 -13.21 -12.63
C TYR A 51 -1.72 -14.11 -11.50
N ALA A 52 -1.02 -14.19 -10.39
CA ALA A 52 -1.46 -14.95 -9.21
C ALA A 52 -2.76 -14.40 -8.59
N CYS A 53 -3.00 -13.09 -8.72
CA CYS A 53 -4.27 -12.46 -8.33
C CYS A 53 -5.41 -12.70 -9.34
N GLY A 54 -5.14 -13.35 -10.47
CA GLY A 54 -6.14 -13.61 -11.51
C GLY A 54 -6.40 -12.42 -12.45
N THR A 55 -5.42 -11.53 -12.61
CA THR A 55 -5.51 -10.35 -13.47
C THR A 55 -4.18 -10.07 -14.18
N SER A 56 -4.00 -8.87 -14.75
CA SER A 56 -2.78 -8.43 -15.42
C SER A 56 -2.53 -6.93 -15.22
N ALA A 57 -1.29 -6.49 -15.43
CA ALA A 57 -0.96 -5.07 -15.42
C ALA A 57 -1.73 -4.27 -16.48
N SER A 58 -2.00 -4.86 -17.63
CA SER A 58 -2.80 -4.23 -18.70
C SER A 58 -4.27 -4.08 -18.33
N ASP A 59 -4.87 -5.08 -17.66
CA ASP A 59 -6.25 -4.97 -17.15
C ASP A 59 -6.34 -3.87 -16.08
N LEU A 60 -5.37 -3.82 -15.15
CA LEU A 60 -5.27 -2.75 -14.17
C LEU A 60 -5.20 -1.36 -14.84
N ALA A 61 -4.30 -1.17 -15.81
CA ALA A 61 -4.13 0.11 -16.50
C ALA A 61 -5.41 0.57 -17.22
N MET A 62 -6.12 -0.37 -17.87
CA MET A 62 -7.41 -0.09 -18.51
C MET A 62 -8.44 0.38 -17.48
N ARG A 63 -8.54 -0.30 -16.34
CA ARG A 63 -9.49 0.01 -15.26
C ARG A 63 -9.16 1.36 -14.60
N GLN A 64 -7.89 1.64 -14.38
CA GLN A 64 -7.42 2.95 -13.87
C GLN A 64 -7.82 4.07 -14.83
N THR A 65 -7.62 3.90 -16.14
CA THR A 65 -8.05 4.87 -17.15
C THR A 65 -9.55 5.12 -17.10
N MET A 66 -10.36 4.05 -17.02
CA MET A 66 -11.82 4.19 -16.90
C MET A 66 -12.21 4.93 -15.61
N TYR A 67 -11.60 4.58 -14.49
CA TYR A 67 -11.90 5.20 -13.21
C TYR A 67 -11.49 6.68 -13.20
N GLN A 68 -10.32 7.00 -13.73
CA GLN A 68 -9.85 8.38 -13.87
C GLN A 68 -10.76 9.23 -14.75
N THR A 69 -11.25 8.69 -15.87
CA THR A 69 -12.26 9.36 -16.71
C THR A 69 -13.52 9.70 -15.90
N ALA A 70 -13.98 8.82 -15.04
CA ALA A 70 -15.14 9.09 -14.17
C ALA A 70 -14.84 10.19 -13.14
N VAL A 71 -13.62 10.23 -12.60
CA VAL A 71 -13.15 11.30 -11.68
C VAL A 71 -13.10 12.65 -12.40
N GLU A 72 -12.57 12.70 -13.60
CA GLU A 72 -12.51 13.93 -14.41
C GLU A 72 -13.90 14.44 -14.77
N LEU A 73 -14.85 13.56 -15.09
CA LEU A 73 -16.25 13.92 -15.32
C LEU A 73 -16.92 14.46 -14.05
N GLU A 74 -16.63 13.86 -12.89
CA GLU A 74 -17.12 14.32 -11.59
C GLU A 74 -16.61 15.73 -11.27
N ASP A 75 -15.32 15.96 -11.44
CA ASP A 75 -14.68 17.25 -11.20
C ASP A 75 -15.19 18.33 -12.18
N ALA A 76 -15.64 17.93 -13.39
CA ALA A 76 -16.27 18.80 -14.38
C ALA A 76 -17.79 19.04 -14.16
N GLY A 77 -18.37 18.43 -13.12
CA GLY A 77 -19.81 18.54 -12.83
C GLY A 77 -20.71 17.70 -13.76
N GLY A 78 -20.20 16.59 -14.26
CA GLY A 78 -20.93 15.67 -15.12
C GLY A 78 -22.11 14.96 -14.44
N ASP A 79 -22.88 14.21 -15.23
CA ASP A 79 -24.04 13.48 -14.74
C ASP A 79 -23.65 12.40 -13.73
N ALA A 80 -24.24 12.45 -12.53
CA ALA A 80 -23.92 11.52 -11.44
C ALA A 80 -24.21 10.05 -11.77
N GLY A 81 -25.24 9.77 -12.57
CA GLY A 81 -25.60 8.41 -12.98
C GLY A 81 -24.59 7.81 -13.95
N ASP A 82 -24.06 8.61 -14.89
CA ASP A 82 -23.01 8.19 -15.80
C ASP A 82 -21.70 7.97 -15.07
N ILE A 83 -21.31 8.86 -14.16
CA ILE A 83 -20.13 8.75 -13.32
C ILE A 83 -20.16 7.44 -12.51
N ASP A 84 -21.26 7.18 -11.80
CA ASP A 84 -21.42 5.97 -10.98
C ASP A 84 -21.38 4.69 -11.83
N ARG A 85 -21.99 4.73 -13.01
CA ARG A 85 -21.94 3.60 -13.96
C ARG A 85 -20.53 3.30 -14.43
N ILE A 86 -19.72 4.32 -14.74
CA ILE A 86 -18.32 4.15 -15.17
C ILE A 86 -17.47 3.63 -14.00
N LYS A 87 -17.61 4.21 -12.80
CA LYS A 87 -16.89 3.76 -11.59
C LYS A 87 -17.20 2.29 -11.28
N ARG A 88 -18.47 1.89 -11.30
CA ARG A 88 -18.87 0.49 -11.09
C ARG A 88 -18.27 -0.44 -12.16
N LYS A 89 -18.30 -0.04 -13.43
CA LYS A 89 -17.75 -0.83 -14.53
C LYS A 89 -16.22 -1.01 -14.39
N ALA A 90 -15.51 0.00 -13.93
CA ALA A 90 -14.08 -0.10 -13.68
C ALA A 90 -13.73 -1.12 -12.57
N LEU A 91 -14.63 -1.31 -11.60
CA LEU A 91 -14.45 -2.22 -10.47
C LEU A 91 -15.07 -3.61 -10.69
N ASP A 92 -15.95 -3.76 -11.67
CA ASP A 92 -16.65 -5.02 -11.93
C ASP A 92 -15.68 -6.15 -12.27
N GLY A 93 -15.80 -7.26 -11.53
CA GLY A 93 -14.91 -8.41 -11.69
C GLY A 93 -13.43 -8.17 -11.33
N TRP A 94 -13.07 -7.03 -10.73
CA TRP A 94 -11.70 -6.79 -10.27
C TRP A 94 -11.35 -7.70 -9.09
N PRO A 95 -10.32 -8.57 -9.18
CA PRO A 95 -10.07 -9.60 -8.16
C PRO A 95 -9.23 -9.14 -6.97
N ALA A 96 -8.65 -7.93 -7.04
CA ALA A 96 -7.77 -7.40 -6.00
C ALA A 96 -8.41 -6.22 -5.26
N HIS A 97 -7.65 -5.53 -4.40
CA HIS A 97 -8.18 -4.39 -3.64
C HIS A 97 -8.52 -3.20 -4.57
N PRO A 98 -9.70 -2.56 -4.40
CA PRO A 98 -10.15 -1.46 -5.27
C PRO A 98 -9.19 -0.27 -5.35
N ALA A 99 -8.40 -0.01 -4.32
CA ALA A 99 -7.45 1.10 -4.28
C ALA A 99 -6.47 1.10 -5.46
N TYR A 100 -6.11 -0.07 -5.99
CA TYR A 100 -5.28 -0.15 -7.18
C TYR A 100 -5.99 0.41 -8.41
N VAL A 101 -7.29 0.17 -8.56
CA VAL A 101 -8.11 0.76 -9.65
C VAL A 101 -8.26 2.27 -9.46
N TYR A 102 -8.29 2.76 -8.23
CA TYR A 102 -8.29 4.21 -7.93
C TYR A 102 -6.97 4.90 -8.28
N GLY A 103 -5.92 4.11 -8.61
CA GLY A 103 -4.62 4.61 -8.97
C GLY A 103 -3.59 4.62 -7.84
N ASN A 104 -3.87 3.95 -6.71
CA ASN A 104 -2.87 3.82 -5.66
C ASN A 104 -1.71 2.93 -6.13
N GLU A 105 -0.49 3.35 -5.81
CA GLU A 105 0.71 2.58 -6.11
C GLU A 105 0.91 1.43 -5.13
N ARG A 106 0.43 1.60 -3.90
CA ARG A 106 0.54 0.59 -2.84
C ARG A 106 -0.70 0.56 -1.97
N LEU A 107 -0.94 -0.58 -1.36
CA LEU A 107 -1.99 -0.73 -0.36
C LEU A 107 -1.45 -0.30 1.01
N SER A 108 -2.09 0.71 1.60
CA SER A 108 -1.78 1.25 2.93
C SER A 108 -3.06 1.71 3.62
N CYS A 109 -2.96 2.29 4.82
CA CYS A 109 -4.10 3.00 5.42
C CYS A 109 -4.55 4.15 4.51
N ALA A 110 -5.84 4.49 4.52
CA ALA A 110 -6.44 5.48 3.62
C ALA A 110 -5.72 6.85 3.64
N LEU A 111 -5.25 7.27 4.82
CA LEU A 111 -4.49 8.50 5.02
C LEU A 111 -3.20 8.18 5.79
N CYS A 112 -2.34 7.36 5.20
CA CYS A 112 -1.07 6.98 5.79
C CYS A 112 -0.04 8.10 5.67
N ILE A 113 0.60 8.47 6.77
CA ILE A 113 1.66 9.51 6.79
C ILE A 113 2.88 9.16 5.92
N LEU A 114 3.02 7.87 5.55
CA LEU A 114 4.08 7.38 4.66
C LEU A 114 3.60 7.18 3.23
N ALA A 115 2.37 7.59 2.90
CA ALA A 115 1.84 7.51 1.55
C ALA A 115 2.41 8.64 0.68
N ASN A 116 2.45 8.42 -0.64
CA ASN A 116 2.72 9.49 -1.58
C ASN A 116 1.49 10.41 -1.74
N ASP A 117 1.67 11.57 -2.37
CA ASP A 117 0.61 12.56 -2.57
C ASP A 117 -0.60 12.00 -3.32
N ASN A 118 -0.38 11.11 -4.29
CA ASN A 118 -1.45 10.50 -5.07
C ASN A 118 -2.31 9.58 -4.20
N ASP A 119 -1.68 8.73 -3.40
CA ASP A 119 -2.38 7.82 -2.49
C ASP A 119 -3.15 8.58 -1.40
N LEU A 120 -2.58 9.71 -0.90
CA LEU A 120 -3.26 10.59 0.05
C LEU A 120 -4.50 11.26 -0.56
N ARG A 121 -4.39 11.80 -1.81
CA ARG A 121 -5.54 12.38 -2.51
C ARG A 121 -6.64 11.36 -2.74
N ASN A 122 -6.30 10.15 -3.17
CA ASN A 122 -7.25 9.06 -3.33
C ASN A 122 -7.90 8.70 -1.98
N GLY A 123 -7.11 8.59 -0.92
CA GLY A 123 -7.59 8.33 0.44
C GLY A 123 -8.58 9.41 0.91
N ALA A 124 -8.26 10.69 0.73
CA ALA A 124 -9.13 11.80 1.09
C ALA A 124 -10.44 11.81 0.29
N ARG A 125 -10.38 11.52 -1.01
CA ARG A 125 -11.58 11.43 -1.88
C ARG A 125 -12.52 10.32 -1.43
N HIS A 126 -11.99 9.18 -1.01
CA HIS A 126 -12.78 8.01 -0.58
C HIS A 126 -13.17 8.02 0.91
N GLN A 127 -12.51 8.85 1.72
CA GLN A 127 -12.76 8.98 3.16
C GLN A 127 -12.79 10.45 3.57
N PRO A 128 -13.74 11.25 3.04
CA PRO A 128 -13.75 12.72 3.24
C PRO A 128 -13.94 13.12 4.70
N GLU A 129 -14.72 12.37 5.48
CA GLU A 129 -14.92 12.65 6.90
C GLU A 129 -13.63 12.40 7.70
N LEU A 130 -12.91 11.33 7.38
CA LEU A 130 -11.63 11.04 8.00
C LEU A 130 -10.58 12.10 7.63
N ALA A 131 -10.55 12.54 6.37
CA ALA A 131 -9.67 13.61 5.92
C ALA A 131 -9.95 14.92 6.66
N ALA A 132 -11.21 15.32 6.80
CA ALA A 132 -11.62 16.48 7.56
C ALA A 132 -11.21 16.40 9.03
N HIS A 133 -11.33 15.22 9.63
CA HIS A 133 -10.89 14.99 11.01
C HIS A 133 -9.38 15.18 11.19
N TYR A 134 -8.55 14.64 10.28
CA TYR A 134 -7.09 14.84 10.33
C TYR A 134 -6.70 16.30 10.12
N ILE A 135 -7.32 17.01 9.17
CA ILE A 135 -7.10 18.46 8.97
C ILE A 135 -7.38 19.23 10.26
N HIS A 136 -8.51 18.95 10.92
CA HIS A 136 -8.85 19.57 12.18
C HIS A 136 -7.82 19.30 13.28
N LEU A 137 -7.33 18.05 13.41
CA LEU A 137 -6.29 17.71 14.38
C LEU A 137 -4.98 18.45 14.13
N GLU A 138 -4.59 18.62 12.86
CA GLU A 138 -3.39 19.37 12.49
C GLU A 138 -3.52 20.86 12.80
N GLU A 139 -4.70 21.45 12.58
CA GLU A 139 -4.99 22.85 12.94
C GLU A 139 -4.89 23.08 14.46
N VAL A 140 -5.50 22.18 15.24
CA VAL A 140 -5.42 22.24 16.72
C VAL A 140 -3.98 22.06 17.20
N GLY A 141 -3.25 21.09 16.61
CA GLY A 141 -1.84 20.85 16.96
C GLY A 141 -0.94 22.05 16.64
N ARG A 142 -1.16 22.71 15.51
CA ARG A 142 -0.44 23.94 15.13
C ARG A 142 -0.72 25.08 16.11
N SER A 143 -1.98 25.32 16.44
CA SER A 143 -2.36 26.36 17.41
C SER A 143 -1.76 26.12 18.78
N LEU A 144 -1.67 24.87 19.24
CA LEU A 144 -1.02 24.51 20.51
C LEU A 144 0.50 24.76 20.46
N ALA A 145 1.17 24.45 19.37
CA ALA A 145 2.60 24.69 19.18
C ALA A 145 2.92 26.20 19.24
N GLU A 146 2.13 27.04 18.56
CA GLU A 146 2.26 28.51 18.56
C GLU A 146 2.08 29.09 19.97
N ILE A 147 1.14 28.56 20.77
CA ILE A 147 0.94 28.96 22.16
C ILE A 147 2.17 28.62 23.01
N VAL A 148 2.73 27.44 22.86
CA VAL A 148 3.91 26.99 23.63
C VAL A 148 5.14 27.81 23.28
N GLU A 149 5.37 28.10 21.98
CA GLU A 149 6.49 28.95 21.54
C GLU A 149 6.35 30.39 21.98
N GLY A 150 5.13 30.90 22.15
CA GLY A 150 4.87 32.27 22.64
C GLY A 150 5.00 32.44 24.18
N VAL A 151 5.14 31.34 24.93
CA VAL A 151 5.26 31.34 26.40
C VAL A 151 6.71 31.14 26.86
N LEU A 152 7.62 30.72 25.99
CA LEU A 152 9.05 30.55 26.24
C LEU A 152 9.82 31.81 25.82
#